data_5b2395a94c879044369085d3bb129e59
#
_entry.id   5b2395a94c879044369085d3bb129e59
#
_cell.length_a   1.000
_cell.length_b   1.000
_cell.length_c   1.000
_cell.angle_alpha   90.00
_cell.angle_beta   90.00
_cell.angle_gamma   90.00
#
_symmetry.space_group_name_H-M   'P 1'
#
loop_
_entity.id
_entity.type
_entity.pdbx_description
1 polymer ?
#
loop_
_entity_poly.entity_id
_entity_poly.type
_entity_poly.pdbx_seq_one_letter_code
_entity_poly.pdbx_strand_id
1 'polypeptide(L)'
;GYRNDLWYGQAGFTEDMWVSMWRDLAIRYKNSPNVVGFDLKNEPHGKATWGDGAETDWRRAAERAGREIQSVNSNPLIIVEGIENKVVGGQLLTGHWWGGNLEGVRNNPVVLPVANKIVYSLHEYGPEVSPQPWLVSKNLEKNLLDRWDKGFGYIHDQNIAPILVGEFGAINYSTKTISGRWMKAFTDYLGKKGMSWTYWAWNPGSGDTGGLLTPDLVTLEKSKMPTILKLIKTQATLLKK
;
A
#
# COMPACT_ATOMS: atom_id res chain seq x y z
N GLY A 1 20.90 -7.13 -4.66
CA GLY A 1 19.60 -6.74 -5.19
C GLY A 1 19.58 -5.25 -5.47
N TYR A 2 19.08 -4.87 -6.61
CA TYR A 2 18.89 -3.44 -6.92
C TYR A 2 17.84 -2.87 -6.00
N ARG A 3 18.22 -2.02 -5.05
CA ARG A 3 17.30 -1.23 -4.24
C ARG A 3 16.80 -0.08 -5.10
N ASN A 4 15.59 -0.21 -5.60
CA ASN A 4 14.92 0.82 -6.41
C ASN A 4 14.08 1.72 -5.49
N ASP A 5 14.74 2.54 -4.69
CA ASP A 5 14.11 3.45 -3.72
C ASP A 5 13.30 4.57 -4.40
N LEU A 6 13.78 5.08 -5.54
CA LEU A 6 13.10 6.09 -6.34
C LEU A 6 12.51 5.50 -7.64
N TRP A 7 11.70 6.28 -8.32
CA TRP A 7 11.09 5.96 -9.62
C TRP A 7 11.99 6.30 -10.81
N TYR A 8 13.18 6.83 -10.56
CA TYR A 8 14.16 7.26 -11.56
C TYR A 8 15.61 7.06 -11.06
N GLY A 9 16.59 7.34 -11.94
CA GLY A 9 18.00 7.45 -11.60
C GLY A 9 18.83 6.20 -11.87
N GLN A 10 18.22 5.08 -12.25
CA GLN A 10 18.96 3.87 -12.60
C GLN A 10 19.19 3.78 -14.11
N ALA A 11 20.42 3.43 -14.51
CA ALA A 11 20.79 3.19 -15.91
C ALA A 11 20.37 4.32 -16.87
N GLY A 12 20.40 5.57 -16.41
CA GLY A 12 19.99 6.73 -17.21
C GLY A 12 18.48 6.95 -17.33
N PHE A 13 17.66 6.16 -16.64
CA PHE A 13 16.21 6.33 -16.62
C PHE A 13 15.84 7.58 -15.80
N THR A 14 15.28 8.59 -16.46
CA THR A 14 14.92 9.86 -15.85
C THR A 14 13.48 9.89 -15.34
N GLU A 15 13.14 10.87 -14.48
CA GLU A 15 11.76 11.10 -14.08
C GLU A 15 10.85 11.42 -15.29
N ASP A 16 11.34 12.17 -16.27
CA ASP A 16 10.58 12.48 -17.48
C ASP A 16 10.27 11.23 -18.31
N MET A 17 11.21 10.29 -18.40
CA MET A 17 10.97 8.98 -19.03
C MET A 17 9.91 8.18 -18.28
N TRP A 18 9.95 8.20 -16.95
CA TRP A 18 8.95 7.52 -16.11
C TRP A 18 7.56 8.11 -16.28
N VAL A 19 7.44 9.43 -16.30
CA VAL A 19 6.17 10.15 -16.53
C VAL A 19 5.63 9.85 -17.93
N SER A 20 6.50 9.90 -18.97
CA SER A 20 6.12 9.58 -20.35
C SER A 20 5.63 8.14 -20.50
N MET A 21 6.28 7.19 -19.84
CA MET A 21 5.85 5.78 -19.83
C MET A 21 4.43 5.62 -19.27
N TRP A 22 4.08 6.32 -18.18
CA TRP A 22 2.73 6.29 -17.63
C TRP A 22 1.69 6.88 -18.59
N ARG A 23 2.04 7.98 -19.27
CA ARG A 23 1.18 8.54 -20.31
C ARG A 23 0.94 7.56 -21.45
N ASP A 24 1.97 6.87 -21.93
CA ASP A 24 1.87 5.89 -23.01
C ASP A 24 1.02 4.68 -22.59
N LEU A 25 1.16 4.19 -21.35
CA LEU A 25 0.30 3.14 -20.80
C LEU A 25 -1.16 3.61 -20.71
N ALA A 26 -1.40 4.85 -20.30
CA ALA A 26 -2.75 5.41 -20.23
C ALA A 26 -3.41 5.52 -21.63
N ILE A 27 -2.66 5.86 -22.67
CA ILE A 27 -3.12 5.85 -24.06
C ILE A 27 -3.42 4.43 -24.50
N ARG A 28 -2.49 3.48 -24.27
CA ARG A 28 -2.60 2.08 -24.66
C ARG A 28 -3.87 1.43 -24.12
N TYR A 29 -4.20 1.70 -22.85
CA TYR A 29 -5.32 1.07 -22.16
C TYR A 29 -6.58 1.94 -22.09
N LYS A 30 -6.66 3.01 -22.87
CA LYS A 30 -7.78 3.96 -22.85
C LYS A 30 -9.15 3.31 -23.07
N ASN A 31 -9.19 2.30 -23.92
CA ASN A 31 -10.42 1.57 -24.27
C ASN A 31 -10.53 0.19 -23.59
N SER A 32 -9.77 -0.06 -22.53
CA SER A 32 -9.75 -1.33 -21.80
C SER A 32 -10.52 -1.16 -20.49
N PRO A 33 -11.82 -1.51 -20.44
CA PRO A 33 -12.68 -1.24 -19.27
C PRO A 33 -12.30 -2.04 -18.04
N ASN A 34 -11.50 -3.09 -18.18
CA ASN A 34 -10.97 -3.91 -17.11
C ASN A 34 -9.68 -3.33 -16.46
N VAL A 35 -9.10 -2.26 -17.03
CA VAL A 35 -8.02 -1.52 -16.41
C VAL A 35 -8.62 -0.41 -15.56
N VAL A 36 -8.73 -0.65 -14.26
CA VAL A 36 -9.46 0.23 -13.32
C VAL A 36 -8.58 1.33 -12.73
N GLY A 37 -7.25 1.16 -12.72
CA GLY A 37 -6.31 2.13 -12.15
C GLY A 37 -4.87 1.77 -12.44
N PHE A 38 -3.97 2.70 -12.11
CA PHE A 38 -2.52 2.57 -12.21
C PHE A 38 -1.88 2.83 -10.86
N ASP A 39 -1.18 1.84 -10.32
CA ASP A 39 -0.31 1.98 -9.16
C ASP A 39 1.06 2.49 -9.64
N LEU A 40 1.40 3.72 -9.26
CA LEU A 40 2.46 4.47 -9.92
C LEU A 40 3.86 3.95 -9.62
N LYS A 41 4.10 3.38 -8.44
CA LYS A 41 5.42 2.89 -8.05
C LYS A 41 5.32 1.97 -6.84
N ASN A 42 5.79 0.75 -7.01
CA ASN A 42 5.95 -0.18 -5.89
C ASN A 42 6.97 0.34 -4.88
N GLU A 43 6.54 0.52 -3.65
CA GLU A 43 7.37 0.75 -2.47
C GLU A 43 8.40 1.88 -2.59
N PRO A 44 8.00 3.15 -2.71
CA PRO A 44 8.90 4.26 -2.53
C PRO A 44 9.55 4.24 -1.14
N HIS A 45 10.88 4.29 -1.06
CA HIS A 45 11.61 4.16 0.21
C HIS A 45 12.98 4.88 0.17
N GLY A 46 13.79 4.71 1.18
CA GLY A 46 15.17 5.15 1.24
C GLY A 46 15.34 6.66 1.05
N LYS A 47 15.57 7.11 -0.18
CA LYS A 47 15.74 8.53 -0.53
C LYS A 47 14.42 9.26 -0.76
N ALA A 48 13.32 8.55 -1.02
CA ALA A 48 12.02 9.16 -1.26
C ALA A 48 11.58 10.03 -0.08
N THR A 49 11.11 11.24 -0.39
CA THR A 49 10.58 12.24 0.54
C THR A 49 9.12 12.52 0.24
N TRP A 50 8.40 13.17 1.15
CA TRP A 50 7.02 13.59 0.94
C TRP A 50 6.83 15.03 1.41
N GLY A 51 6.54 15.95 0.48
CA GLY A 51 6.11 17.31 0.77
C GLY A 51 7.24 18.34 0.89
N ASP A 52 8.48 18.03 0.49
CA ASP A 52 9.62 18.96 0.49
C ASP A 52 9.83 19.70 -0.83
N GLY A 53 9.14 19.30 -1.90
CA GLY A 53 9.28 19.88 -3.22
C GLY A 53 10.57 19.53 -3.98
N ALA A 54 11.43 18.70 -3.38
CA ALA A 54 12.70 18.27 -3.99
C ALA A 54 12.48 17.29 -5.16
N GLU A 55 13.54 16.91 -5.83
CA GLU A 55 13.50 15.87 -6.88
C GLU A 55 13.08 14.50 -6.33
N THR A 56 13.32 14.26 -5.03
CA THR A 56 12.94 13.06 -4.30
C THR A 56 11.53 13.08 -3.71
N ASP A 57 10.76 14.17 -3.92
CA ASP A 57 9.38 14.31 -3.42
C ASP A 57 8.42 13.41 -4.22
N TRP A 58 8.08 12.26 -3.63
CA TRP A 58 7.17 11.28 -4.23
C TRP A 58 5.78 11.86 -4.51
N ARG A 59 5.25 12.69 -3.59
CA ARG A 59 3.96 13.36 -3.81
C ARG A 59 3.97 14.18 -5.10
N ARG A 60 5.02 15.01 -5.30
CA ARG A 60 5.19 15.83 -6.50
C ARG A 60 5.29 14.98 -7.77
N ALA A 61 6.04 13.88 -7.73
CA ALA A 61 6.18 12.96 -8.85
C ALA A 61 4.85 12.27 -9.19
N ALA A 62 4.12 11.81 -8.17
CA ALA A 62 2.80 11.21 -8.35
C ALA A 62 1.81 12.20 -9.00
N GLU A 63 1.85 13.48 -8.61
CA GLU A 63 1.05 14.53 -9.26
C GLU A 63 1.45 14.72 -10.73
N ARG A 64 2.76 14.71 -11.06
CA ARG A 64 3.22 14.83 -12.45
C ARG A 64 2.71 13.66 -13.31
N ALA A 65 2.94 12.43 -12.87
CA ALA A 65 2.48 11.24 -13.59
C ALA A 65 0.94 11.21 -13.70
N GLY A 66 0.23 11.49 -12.60
CA GLY A 66 -1.22 11.53 -12.58
C GLY A 66 -1.82 12.56 -13.54
N ARG A 67 -1.24 13.75 -13.65
CA ARG A 67 -1.64 14.79 -14.63
C ARG A 67 -1.45 14.31 -16.07
N GLU A 68 -0.32 13.70 -16.38
CA GLU A 68 -0.06 13.16 -17.71
C GLU A 68 -0.99 12.01 -18.08
N ILE A 69 -1.28 11.11 -17.16
CA ILE A 69 -2.30 10.07 -17.33
C ILE A 69 -3.66 10.71 -17.62
N GLN A 70 -4.10 11.64 -16.79
CA GLN A 70 -5.42 12.27 -16.90
C GLN A 70 -5.55 13.16 -18.16
N SER A 71 -4.46 13.68 -18.69
CA SER A 71 -4.48 14.46 -19.94
C SER A 71 -4.90 13.65 -21.15
N VAL A 72 -4.70 12.33 -21.14
CA VAL A 72 -5.01 11.41 -22.24
C VAL A 72 -6.11 10.41 -21.89
N ASN A 73 -6.29 10.09 -20.61
CA ASN A 73 -7.29 9.18 -20.12
C ASN A 73 -7.69 9.55 -18.68
N SER A 74 -8.87 10.13 -18.51
CA SER A 74 -9.39 10.59 -17.21
C SER A 74 -10.14 9.51 -16.42
N ASN A 75 -10.32 8.32 -16.97
CA ASN A 75 -11.15 7.26 -16.36
C ASN A 75 -10.45 6.50 -15.22
N PRO A 76 -9.18 6.06 -15.35
CA PRO A 76 -8.56 5.21 -14.36
C PRO A 76 -8.34 5.93 -13.03
N LEU A 77 -8.30 5.16 -11.96
CA LEU A 77 -7.84 5.61 -10.66
C LEU A 77 -6.31 5.79 -10.70
N ILE A 78 -5.83 6.75 -9.95
CA ILE A 78 -4.40 6.95 -9.70
C ILE A 78 -4.12 6.44 -8.29
N ILE A 79 -3.38 5.36 -8.21
CA ILE A 79 -3.04 4.71 -6.95
C ILE A 79 -1.65 5.19 -6.54
N VAL A 80 -1.57 5.75 -5.33
CA VAL A 80 -0.35 6.38 -4.82
C VAL A 80 0.01 5.74 -3.50
N GLU A 81 1.09 4.99 -3.48
CA GLU A 81 1.64 4.45 -2.24
C GLU A 81 2.23 5.55 -1.35
N GLY A 82 2.41 5.23 -0.07
CA GLY A 82 3.22 6.04 0.82
C GLY A 82 4.72 5.96 0.50
N ILE A 83 5.53 6.41 1.44
CA ILE A 83 6.99 6.26 1.43
C ILE A 83 7.44 5.43 2.63
N GLU A 84 8.74 5.29 2.88
CA GLU A 84 9.25 4.67 4.11
C GLU A 84 9.33 5.69 5.25
N ASN A 85 10.06 6.78 5.03
CA ASN A 85 10.35 7.83 6.03
C ASN A 85 10.39 9.20 5.36
N LYS A 86 10.86 10.23 6.07
CA LYS A 86 11.12 11.57 5.54
C LYS A 86 9.88 12.34 5.06
N VAL A 87 8.80 12.25 5.83
CA VAL A 87 7.67 13.16 5.67
C VAL A 87 8.02 14.51 6.29
N VAL A 88 7.91 15.56 5.50
CA VAL A 88 8.22 16.91 5.95
C VAL A 88 7.05 17.50 6.77
N GLY A 89 7.40 18.01 7.96
CA GLY A 89 6.47 18.77 8.78
C GLY A 89 5.33 18.00 9.42
N GLY A 90 5.56 16.73 9.84
CA GLY A 90 4.49 16.07 10.55
C GLY A 90 4.55 14.55 10.71
N GLN A 91 5.70 13.94 10.50
CA GLN A 91 5.86 12.51 10.77
C GLN A 91 5.76 12.24 12.28
N LEU A 92 4.79 11.42 12.67
CA LEU A 92 4.49 11.07 14.07
C LEU A 92 5.21 9.80 14.52
N LEU A 93 5.49 8.89 13.59
CA LEU A 93 6.08 7.57 13.84
C LEU A 93 7.52 7.51 13.34
N THR A 94 8.38 6.80 14.06
CA THR A 94 9.83 6.76 13.79
C THR A 94 10.24 5.86 12.64
N GLY A 95 9.33 5.13 12.02
CA GLY A 95 9.61 4.26 10.89
C GLY A 95 8.36 3.60 10.36
N HIS A 96 8.41 3.19 9.11
CA HIS A 96 7.32 2.50 8.41
C HIS A 96 7.88 1.40 7.52
N TRP A 97 7.00 0.55 7.00
CA TRP A 97 7.31 -0.29 5.86
C TRP A 97 7.57 0.56 4.61
N TRP A 98 8.30 0.03 3.65
CA TRP A 98 8.43 0.65 2.34
C TRP A 98 7.04 0.83 1.72
N GLY A 99 6.76 1.99 1.17
CA GLY A 99 5.43 2.32 0.68
C GLY A 99 4.34 2.49 1.76
N GLY A 100 4.67 2.28 3.04
CA GLY A 100 3.67 2.23 4.13
C GLY A 100 3.35 3.57 4.81
N ASN A 101 4.17 4.60 4.60
CA ASN A 101 4.04 5.89 5.31
C ASN A 101 3.16 6.87 4.52
N LEU A 102 1.94 7.01 4.93
CA LEU A 102 1.00 8.00 4.38
C LEU A 102 0.77 9.21 5.32
N GLU A 103 1.58 9.38 6.36
CA GLU A 103 1.42 10.50 7.30
C GLU A 103 1.48 11.88 6.60
N GLY A 104 2.22 11.95 5.49
CA GLY A 104 2.38 13.18 4.71
C GLY A 104 1.11 13.68 4.03
N VAL A 105 0.12 12.82 3.80
CA VAL A 105 -1.17 13.21 3.20
C VAL A 105 -1.90 14.23 4.06
N ARG A 106 -1.70 14.21 5.38
CA ARG A 106 -2.32 15.15 6.34
C ARG A 106 -2.10 16.61 5.98
N ASN A 107 -0.87 16.94 5.63
CA ASN A 107 -0.47 18.33 5.36
C ASN A 107 -0.22 18.59 3.86
N ASN A 108 0.13 17.56 3.13
CA ASN A 108 0.52 17.64 1.72
C ASN A 108 -0.20 16.54 0.92
N PRO A 109 -1.52 16.60 0.73
CA PRO A 109 -2.25 15.64 -0.09
C PRO A 109 -1.80 15.74 -1.55
N VAL A 110 -1.95 14.64 -2.29
CA VAL A 110 -1.79 14.62 -3.75
C VAL A 110 -2.98 15.34 -4.39
N VAL A 111 -2.70 16.29 -5.30
CA VAL A 111 -3.73 17.08 -6.00
C VAL A 111 -3.68 16.81 -7.49
N LEU A 112 -4.79 16.36 -8.06
CA LEU A 112 -4.94 16.04 -9.47
C LEU A 112 -6.03 16.88 -10.14
N PRO A 113 -5.92 17.17 -11.46
CA PRO A 113 -6.93 17.93 -12.21
C PRO A 113 -8.33 17.31 -12.19
N VAL A 114 -8.41 15.97 -12.31
CA VAL A 114 -9.70 15.25 -12.26
C VAL A 114 -9.93 14.78 -10.83
N ALA A 115 -10.95 15.33 -10.20
CA ALA A 115 -11.32 15.02 -8.81
C ALA A 115 -11.77 13.57 -8.64
N ASN A 116 -11.67 13.06 -7.40
CA ASN A 116 -12.14 11.74 -6.99
C ASN A 116 -11.51 10.57 -7.76
N LYS A 117 -10.24 10.73 -8.17
CA LYS A 117 -9.48 9.70 -8.88
C LYS A 117 -8.27 9.18 -8.11
N ILE A 118 -8.02 9.71 -6.91
CA ILE A 118 -6.90 9.25 -6.06
C ILE A 118 -7.38 8.11 -5.16
N VAL A 119 -6.54 7.07 -5.07
CA VAL A 119 -6.57 6.04 -4.05
C VAL A 119 -5.20 6.02 -3.40
N TYR A 120 -5.12 6.17 -2.09
CA TYR A 120 -3.86 5.96 -1.39
C TYR A 120 -3.64 4.48 -1.11
N SER A 121 -2.42 4.00 -1.35
CA SER A 121 -2.05 2.61 -1.12
C SER A 121 -0.94 2.49 -0.08
N LEU A 122 -0.88 1.35 0.57
CA LEU A 122 0.17 1.04 1.53
C LEU A 122 0.48 -0.46 1.56
N HIS A 123 1.68 -0.78 2.05
CA HIS A 123 2.09 -2.14 2.38
C HIS A 123 2.28 -2.30 3.88
N GLU A 124 1.81 -3.40 4.44
CA GLU A 124 1.92 -3.75 5.87
C GLU A 124 2.21 -5.24 6.06
N TYR A 125 3.21 -5.55 6.90
CA TYR A 125 3.71 -6.90 7.03
C TYR A 125 3.94 -7.34 8.46
N GLY A 126 4.01 -8.66 8.66
CA GLY A 126 4.43 -9.30 9.89
C GLY A 126 5.96 -9.32 10.07
N PRO A 127 6.45 -9.82 11.21
CA PRO A 127 7.86 -9.76 11.59
C PRO A 127 8.80 -10.58 10.71
N GLU A 128 8.28 -11.53 9.94
CA GLU A 128 9.10 -12.41 9.10
C GLU A 128 9.65 -11.70 7.86
N VAL A 129 8.96 -10.66 7.37
CA VAL A 129 9.43 -9.86 6.23
C VAL A 129 10.64 -9.02 6.63
N SER A 130 10.56 -8.35 7.77
CA SER A 130 11.70 -7.68 8.40
C SER A 130 11.40 -7.43 9.88
N PRO A 131 12.35 -7.67 10.80
CA PRO A 131 12.19 -7.30 12.20
C PRO A 131 12.00 -5.79 12.34
N GLN A 132 10.90 -5.40 12.97
CA GLN A 132 10.58 -3.98 13.18
C GLN A 132 10.45 -3.68 14.67
N PRO A 133 10.90 -2.50 15.15
CA PRO A 133 10.88 -2.15 16.57
C PRO A 133 9.47 -2.05 17.18
N TRP A 134 8.44 -1.88 16.35
CA TRP A 134 7.06 -1.83 16.79
C TRP A 134 6.37 -3.21 16.85
N LEU A 135 6.99 -4.26 16.30
CA LEU A 135 6.49 -5.64 16.31
C LEU A 135 6.97 -6.39 17.57
N VAL A 136 6.63 -5.83 18.73
CA VAL A 136 7.02 -6.41 20.03
C VAL A 136 5.80 -6.98 20.74
N SER A 137 5.99 -8.04 21.54
CA SER A 137 4.89 -8.80 22.14
C SER A 137 4.07 -8.03 23.18
N LYS A 138 4.68 -7.07 23.90
CA LYS A 138 4.01 -6.29 24.93
C LYS A 138 3.06 -5.26 24.33
N ASN A 139 1.77 -5.35 24.65
CA ASN A 139 0.72 -4.45 24.15
C ASN A 139 0.65 -4.38 22.61
N LEU A 140 1.02 -5.45 21.90
CA LEU A 140 1.17 -5.49 20.45
C LEU A 140 -0.05 -4.90 19.72
N GLU A 141 -1.23 -5.43 20.00
CA GLU A 141 -2.46 -5.04 19.29
C GLU A 141 -2.81 -3.57 19.50
N LYS A 142 -2.67 -3.06 20.72
CA LYS A 142 -2.89 -1.64 21.02
C LYS A 142 -1.91 -0.73 20.28
N ASN A 143 -0.64 -1.12 20.27
CA ASN A 143 0.40 -0.34 19.61
C ASN A 143 0.21 -0.34 18.07
N LEU A 144 -0.20 -1.47 17.50
CA LEU A 144 -0.49 -1.57 16.07
C LEU A 144 -1.71 -0.72 15.66
N LEU A 145 -2.80 -0.75 16.43
CA LEU A 145 -3.97 0.08 16.15
C LEU A 145 -3.63 1.57 16.17
N ASP A 146 -2.94 2.05 17.20
CA ASP A 146 -2.48 3.43 17.30
C ASP A 146 -1.58 3.83 16.12
N ARG A 147 -0.68 2.89 15.74
CA ARG A 147 0.22 3.07 14.62
C ARG A 147 -0.53 3.18 13.29
N TRP A 148 -1.46 2.27 13.01
CA TRP A 148 -2.23 2.27 11.76
C TRP A 148 -3.14 3.50 11.66
N ASP A 149 -3.79 3.91 12.76
CA ASP A 149 -4.59 5.14 12.79
C ASP A 149 -3.75 6.39 12.49
N LYS A 150 -2.51 6.47 13.01
CA LYS A 150 -1.57 7.57 12.73
C LYS A 150 -0.98 7.52 11.32
N GLY A 151 -0.61 6.34 10.85
CA GLY A 151 0.09 6.13 9.58
C GLY A 151 -0.80 6.33 8.36
N PHE A 152 -2.04 5.83 8.41
CA PHE A 152 -2.95 5.84 7.26
C PHE A 152 -4.45 5.81 7.59
N GLY A 153 -4.84 5.25 8.73
CA GLY A 153 -6.25 5.07 9.09
C GLY A 153 -7.05 6.36 9.15
N TYR A 154 -6.40 7.46 9.53
CA TYR A 154 -7.01 8.78 9.57
C TYR A 154 -7.51 9.26 8.20
N ILE A 155 -6.88 8.83 7.10
CA ILE A 155 -7.30 9.18 5.72
C ILE A 155 -8.71 8.65 5.46
N HIS A 156 -8.94 7.39 5.86
CA HIS A 156 -10.26 6.76 5.78
C HIS A 156 -11.28 7.43 6.74
N ASP A 157 -10.90 7.60 8.00
CA ASP A 157 -11.80 8.11 9.04
C ASP A 157 -12.26 9.55 8.79
N GLN A 158 -11.42 10.35 8.14
CA GLN A 158 -11.72 11.74 7.76
C GLN A 158 -12.29 11.88 6.34
N ASN A 159 -12.57 10.78 5.65
CA ASN A 159 -13.06 10.79 4.26
C ASN A 159 -12.17 11.59 3.29
N ILE A 160 -10.85 11.54 3.46
CA ILE A 160 -9.90 12.25 2.59
C ILE A 160 -9.86 11.59 1.21
N ALA A 161 -9.66 10.25 1.19
CA ALA A 161 -9.65 9.43 -0.01
C ALA A 161 -9.83 7.94 0.34
N PRO A 162 -10.20 7.07 -0.62
CA PRO A 162 -10.16 5.62 -0.43
C PRO A 162 -8.75 5.12 -0.11
N ILE A 163 -8.67 4.05 0.69
CA ILE A 163 -7.46 3.31 1.01
C ILE A 163 -7.50 1.94 0.34
N LEU A 164 -6.40 1.58 -0.33
CA LEU A 164 -6.07 0.23 -0.75
C LEU A 164 -4.86 -0.26 0.05
N VAL A 165 -5.00 -1.35 0.79
CA VAL A 165 -3.83 -2.08 1.27
C VAL A 165 -3.32 -2.92 0.11
N GLY A 166 -2.31 -2.42 -0.60
CA GLY A 166 -1.79 -3.01 -1.83
C GLY A 166 -1.09 -4.33 -1.60
N GLU A 167 -0.42 -4.46 -0.46
CA GLU A 167 0.18 -5.72 -0.04
C GLU A 167 0.07 -5.90 1.48
N PHE A 168 -0.26 -7.10 1.89
CA PHE A 168 -0.08 -7.55 3.26
C PHE A 168 0.00 -9.07 3.31
N GLY A 169 0.72 -9.61 4.30
CA GLY A 169 0.84 -11.04 4.47
C GLY A 169 1.68 -11.42 5.68
N ALA A 170 1.59 -12.68 6.07
CA ALA A 170 2.39 -13.29 7.11
C ALA A 170 2.53 -14.80 6.85
N ILE A 171 3.63 -15.39 7.28
CA ILE A 171 3.84 -16.83 7.12
C ILE A 171 3.08 -17.63 8.18
N ASN A 172 3.01 -17.13 9.41
CA ASN A 172 2.43 -17.82 10.55
C ASN A 172 1.13 -17.17 11.04
N TYR A 173 0.06 -17.94 11.10
CA TYR A 173 -1.28 -17.49 11.52
C TYR A 173 -1.67 -17.93 12.94
N SER A 174 -0.78 -18.63 13.64
CA SER A 174 -1.02 -19.00 15.04
C SER A 174 -0.99 -17.77 15.95
N THR A 175 -2.06 -17.50 16.66
CA THR A 175 -2.15 -16.41 17.66
C THR A 175 -1.20 -16.56 18.86
N LYS A 176 -0.46 -17.66 18.93
CA LYS A 176 0.65 -17.84 19.88
C LYS A 176 1.92 -17.13 19.46
N THR A 177 2.01 -16.67 18.20
CA THR A 177 3.16 -15.95 17.63
C THR A 177 2.85 -14.47 17.44
N ILE A 178 3.88 -13.62 17.34
CA ILE A 178 3.71 -12.21 17.01
C ILE A 178 3.08 -12.09 15.62
N SER A 179 3.53 -12.87 14.66
CA SER A 179 3.03 -12.93 13.29
C SER A 179 1.52 -13.17 13.24
N GLY A 180 1.03 -14.23 13.86
CA GLY A 180 -0.39 -14.55 13.85
C GLY A 180 -1.25 -13.56 14.66
N ARG A 181 -0.72 -12.97 15.73
CA ARG A 181 -1.38 -11.88 16.47
C ARG A 181 -1.49 -10.62 15.61
N TRP A 182 -0.40 -10.25 14.92
CA TRP A 182 -0.39 -9.16 13.96
C TRP A 182 -1.42 -9.39 12.85
N MET A 183 -1.40 -10.57 12.21
CA MET A 183 -2.30 -10.93 11.12
C MET A 183 -3.77 -10.85 11.53
N LYS A 184 -4.08 -11.37 12.73
CA LYS A 184 -5.44 -11.28 13.29
C LYS A 184 -5.85 -9.82 13.53
N ALA A 185 -4.99 -9.03 14.16
CA ALA A 185 -5.27 -7.63 14.47
C ALA A 185 -5.47 -6.81 13.17
N PHE A 186 -4.62 -7.05 12.16
CA PHE A 186 -4.69 -6.33 10.90
C PHE A 186 -5.95 -6.68 10.10
N THR A 187 -6.28 -7.96 9.97
CA THR A 187 -7.51 -8.37 9.27
C THR A 187 -8.78 -7.93 9.99
N ASP A 188 -8.80 -7.92 11.33
CA ASP A 188 -9.92 -7.37 12.09
C ASP A 188 -10.03 -5.84 11.89
N TYR A 189 -8.90 -5.11 11.80
CA TYR A 189 -8.86 -3.68 11.50
C TYR A 189 -9.41 -3.37 10.10
N LEU A 190 -8.93 -4.08 9.06
CA LEU A 190 -9.41 -3.94 7.69
C LEU A 190 -10.91 -4.24 7.58
N GLY A 191 -11.35 -5.33 8.19
CA GLY A 191 -12.75 -5.73 8.20
C GLY A 191 -13.66 -4.69 8.88
N LYS A 192 -13.23 -4.14 10.01
CA LYS A 192 -13.98 -3.10 10.74
C LYS A 192 -14.14 -1.81 9.94
N LYS A 193 -13.06 -1.37 9.26
CA LYS A 193 -13.07 -0.13 8.48
C LYS A 193 -13.59 -0.31 7.06
N GLY A 194 -13.72 -1.53 6.56
CA GLY A 194 -14.15 -1.79 5.17
C GLY A 194 -13.11 -1.38 4.12
N MET A 195 -11.83 -1.31 4.48
CA MET A 195 -10.75 -0.93 3.56
C MET A 195 -10.53 -2.00 2.49
N SER A 196 -10.31 -1.59 1.25
CA SER A 196 -9.93 -2.48 0.15
C SER A 196 -8.53 -3.05 0.36
N TRP A 197 -8.28 -4.25 -0.15
CA TRP A 197 -7.00 -4.91 0.03
C TRP A 197 -6.71 -5.94 -1.06
N THR A 198 -5.41 -6.23 -1.25
CA THR A 198 -4.87 -7.36 -1.96
C THR A 198 -3.86 -8.10 -1.08
N TYR A 199 -3.70 -9.40 -1.27
CA TYR A 199 -2.85 -10.24 -0.42
C TYR A 199 -1.53 -10.58 -1.11
N TRP A 200 -0.42 -10.48 -0.40
CA TRP A 200 0.88 -10.91 -0.86
C TRP A 200 1.28 -12.24 -0.20
N ALA A 201 1.26 -13.39 -0.93
CA ALA A 201 0.84 -13.49 -2.32
C ALA A 201 -0.05 -14.71 -2.54
N TRP A 202 -0.60 -14.83 -3.75
CA TRP A 202 -1.39 -16.01 -4.12
C TRP A 202 -0.54 -17.27 -4.20
N ASN A 203 0.60 -17.21 -4.93
CA ASN A 203 1.52 -18.33 -5.07
C ASN A 203 2.45 -18.47 -3.84
N PRO A 204 3.03 -19.67 -3.60
CA PRO A 204 3.86 -19.95 -2.43
C PRO A 204 5.31 -19.46 -2.55
N GLY A 205 5.67 -18.72 -3.60
CA GLY A 205 7.06 -18.34 -3.90
C GLY A 205 7.66 -17.28 -2.97
N SER A 206 6.85 -16.60 -2.13
CA SER A 206 7.33 -15.66 -1.13
C SER A 206 7.84 -16.40 0.10
N GLY A 207 9.14 -16.34 0.40
CA GLY A 207 9.77 -17.06 1.50
C GLY A 207 9.42 -16.50 2.89
N ASP A 208 8.98 -15.25 2.97
CA ASP A 208 8.70 -14.50 4.20
C ASP A 208 7.21 -14.40 4.53
N THR A 209 6.34 -14.43 3.55
CA THR A 209 4.88 -14.46 3.75
C THR A 209 4.26 -15.81 3.38
N GLY A 210 4.89 -16.58 2.49
CA GLY A 210 4.29 -17.75 1.84
C GLY A 210 3.05 -17.41 1.03
N GLY A 211 2.52 -18.38 0.29
CA GLY A 211 1.32 -18.20 -0.52
C GLY A 211 0.01 -18.48 0.23
N LEU A 212 -1.11 -18.15 -0.43
CA LEU A 212 -2.42 -18.74 -0.12
C LEU A 212 -2.58 -20.13 -0.75
N LEU A 213 -1.70 -20.48 -1.71
CA LEU A 213 -1.56 -21.85 -2.20
C LEU A 213 -0.39 -22.56 -1.52
N THR A 214 -0.48 -23.86 -1.43
CA THR A 214 0.63 -24.74 -1.06
C THR A 214 1.59 -24.92 -2.24
N PRO A 215 2.80 -25.49 -2.06
CA PRO A 215 3.78 -25.66 -3.14
C PRO A 215 3.32 -26.41 -4.39
N ASP A 216 2.22 -27.15 -4.32
CA ASP A 216 1.60 -27.81 -5.46
C ASP A 216 0.86 -26.85 -6.43
N LEU A 217 0.74 -25.55 -6.05
CA LEU A 217 0.08 -24.49 -6.81
C LEU A 217 -1.43 -24.69 -7.05
N VAL A 218 -2.05 -25.64 -6.36
CA VAL A 218 -3.47 -26.00 -6.52
C VAL A 218 -4.20 -26.00 -5.19
N THR A 219 -3.60 -26.52 -4.14
CA THR A 219 -4.23 -26.66 -2.84
C THR A 219 -4.14 -25.36 -2.02
N LEU A 220 -5.25 -24.96 -1.41
CA LEU A 220 -5.28 -23.79 -0.52
C LEU A 220 -4.57 -24.10 0.82
N GLU A 221 -3.77 -23.13 1.30
CA GLU A 221 -3.09 -23.23 2.59
C GLU A 221 -4.11 -23.17 3.75
N LYS A 222 -4.39 -24.32 4.33
CA LYS A 222 -5.46 -24.51 5.33
C LYS A 222 -5.28 -23.66 6.60
N SER A 223 -4.05 -23.35 6.97
CA SER A 223 -3.75 -22.54 8.17
C SER A 223 -4.16 -21.07 8.00
N LYS A 224 -4.16 -20.55 6.77
CA LYS A 224 -4.43 -19.15 6.43
C LYS A 224 -5.88 -18.88 6.08
N MET A 225 -6.50 -19.80 5.37
CA MET A 225 -7.83 -19.62 4.78
C MET A 225 -8.93 -19.18 5.75
N PRO A 226 -9.02 -19.70 7.00
CA PRO A 226 -10.06 -19.26 7.94
C PRO A 226 -10.04 -17.75 8.21
N THR A 227 -8.85 -17.17 8.35
CA THR A 227 -8.68 -15.72 8.59
C THR A 227 -9.06 -14.91 7.36
N ILE A 228 -8.58 -15.29 6.17
CA ILE A 228 -8.88 -14.61 4.91
C ILE A 228 -10.36 -14.69 4.56
N LEU A 229 -10.98 -15.86 4.69
CA LEU A 229 -12.41 -16.03 4.42
C LEU A 229 -13.28 -15.24 5.40
N LYS A 230 -12.87 -15.12 6.67
CA LYS A 230 -13.55 -14.25 7.65
C LYS A 230 -13.52 -12.79 7.19
N LEU A 231 -12.36 -12.29 6.74
CA LEU A 231 -12.21 -10.91 6.25
C LEU A 231 -13.12 -10.67 5.03
N ILE A 232 -13.10 -11.57 4.04
CA ILE A 232 -13.97 -11.49 2.86
C ILE A 232 -15.45 -11.43 3.24
N LYS A 233 -15.90 -12.31 4.13
CA LYS A 233 -17.30 -12.33 4.60
C LYS A 233 -17.69 -11.04 5.32
N THR A 234 -16.80 -10.49 6.14
CA THR A 234 -17.05 -9.23 6.86
C THR A 234 -17.26 -8.10 5.85
N GLN A 235 -16.42 -7.98 4.85
CA GLN A 235 -16.53 -6.93 3.82
C GLN A 235 -17.75 -7.13 2.91
N ALA A 236 -18.04 -8.36 2.49
CA ALA A 236 -19.23 -8.66 1.71
C ALA A 236 -20.53 -8.27 2.44
N THR A 237 -20.52 -8.26 3.78
CA THR A 237 -21.67 -7.80 4.58
C THR A 237 -21.77 -6.27 4.60
N LEU A 238 -20.64 -5.55 4.59
CA LEU A 238 -20.64 -4.08 4.51
C LEU A 238 -21.14 -3.56 3.17
N LEU A 239 -20.81 -4.24 2.06
CA LEU A 239 -21.24 -3.87 0.71
C LEU A 239 -22.74 -4.07 0.46
N LYS A 240 -23.47 -4.78 1.34
CA LYS A 240 -24.91 -5.01 1.24
C LYS A 240 -25.75 -3.99 2.02
N LYS A 241 -25.12 -3.09 2.75
CA LYS A 241 -25.76 -2.00 3.50
C LYS A 241 -25.71 -0.70 2.74
#